data_f7741f453031b02232855730a206fbb9
#
_entry.id   f7741f453031b02232855730a206fbb9
#
_cell.length_a   1.000
_cell.length_b   1.000
_cell.length_c   1.000
_cell.angle_alpha   90.00
_cell.angle_beta   90.00
_cell.angle_gamma   90.00
#
_symmetry.space_group_name_H-M   'P 1'
#
loop_
_entity.id
_entity.type
_entity.pdbx_description
1 polymer ?
#
loop_
_entity_poly.entity_id
_entity_poly.type
_entity_poly.pdbx_seq_one_letter_code
_entity_poly.pdbx_strand_id
1 'polypeptide(L)'
;MEINNKVFVVTGGGSGLGAATARMIVAAGGKVVLADVNKEAGEAVAAELGAAARFVATDVTSEESAKGAFAAALEMGVLGGLVNCAGIAPAEKVVGRDGAHKLESFARTININ
;
A
#
# COMPACT_ATOMS: atom_id res chain seq x y z
N MET A 1 0.66 5.40 15.86
CA MET A 1 1.19 4.26 15.07
C MET A 1 2.62 4.53 14.69
N GLU A 2 3.45 3.55 14.84
CA GLU A 2 4.86 3.68 14.54
C GLU A 2 5.13 3.26 13.10
N ILE A 3 5.73 4.15 12.33
CA ILE A 3 6.01 3.90 10.91
C ILE A 3 7.35 3.20 10.70
N ASN A 4 8.30 3.53 11.55
CA ASN A 4 9.67 3.04 11.40
C ASN A 4 9.74 1.52 11.35
N ASN A 5 10.44 1.00 10.35
CA ASN A 5 10.67 -0.44 10.17
C ASN A 5 9.42 -1.26 9.84
N LYS A 6 8.35 -0.60 9.45
CA LYS A 6 7.13 -1.32 9.05
C LYS A 6 6.85 -1.09 7.58
N VAL A 7 6.09 -2.01 7.00
CA VAL A 7 5.74 -1.96 5.59
C VAL A 7 4.28 -1.54 5.46
N PHE A 8 4.01 -0.63 4.55
CA PHE A 8 2.66 -0.14 4.29
C PHE A 8 2.31 -0.39 2.83
N VAL A 9 1.11 -0.88 2.60
CA VAL A 9 0.58 -0.99 1.25
C VAL A 9 -0.17 0.31 0.95
N VAL A 10 0.24 1.00 -0.10
CA VAL A 10 -0.36 2.26 -0.50
C VAL A 10 -1.07 2.03 -1.84
N THR A 11 -2.41 2.00 -1.81
CA THR A 11 -3.17 1.86 -3.04
C THR A 11 -3.20 3.19 -3.77
N GLY A 12 -3.15 3.15 -5.09
CA GLY A 12 -3.01 4.37 -5.86
C GLY A 12 -1.64 5.01 -5.69
N GLY A 13 -0.63 4.18 -5.42
CA GLY A 13 0.72 4.67 -5.09
C GLY A 13 1.41 5.46 -6.18
N GLY A 14 0.95 5.32 -7.43
CA GLY A 14 1.49 6.11 -8.53
C GLY A 14 0.81 7.45 -8.72
N SER A 15 -0.30 7.71 -8.03
CA SER A 15 -1.03 8.97 -8.13
C SER A 15 -0.36 10.05 -7.28
N GLY A 16 -0.77 11.30 -7.45
CA GLY A 16 -0.21 12.41 -6.69
C GLY A 16 -0.31 12.21 -5.18
N LEU A 17 -1.50 11.87 -4.69
CA LEU A 17 -1.70 11.65 -3.26
C LEU A 17 -0.98 10.41 -2.76
N GLY A 18 -1.09 9.32 -3.49
CA GLY A 18 -0.43 8.07 -3.11
C GLY A 18 1.08 8.19 -3.12
N ALA A 19 1.63 8.86 -4.13
CA ALA A 19 3.07 9.07 -4.21
C ALA A 19 3.56 9.95 -3.06
N ALA A 20 2.82 11.01 -2.71
CA ALA A 20 3.17 11.87 -1.59
C ALA A 20 3.14 11.10 -0.27
N THR A 21 2.13 10.25 -0.09
CA THR A 21 2.02 9.41 1.10
C THR A 21 3.19 8.44 1.20
N ALA A 22 3.54 7.83 0.08
CA ALA A 22 4.67 6.89 0.05
C ALA A 22 5.98 7.59 0.41
N ARG A 23 6.20 8.79 -0.12
CA ARG A 23 7.40 9.56 0.22
C ARG A 23 7.45 9.86 1.70
N MET A 24 6.33 10.23 2.28
CA MET A 24 6.25 10.54 3.70
C MET A 24 6.59 9.32 4.56
N ILE A 25 6.05 8.16 4.20
CA ILE A 25 6.30 6.94 4.94
C ILE A 25 7.78 6.55 4.88
N VAL A 26 8.36 6.63 3.70
CA VAL A 26 9.78 6.29 3.53
C VAL A 26 10.65 7.28 4.29
N ALA A 27 10.31 8.57 4.27
CA ALA A 27 11.04 9.57 5.02
C ALA A 27 10.98 9.32 6.53
N ALA A 28 9.92 8.69 7.00
CA ALA A 28 9.76 8.35 8.42
C ALA A 28 10.39 7.00 8.77
N GLY A 29 11.10 6.38 7.85
CA GLY A 29 11.79 5.11 8.11
C GLY A 29 11.00 3.86 7.77
N GLY A 30 9.84 4.01 7.15
CA GLY A 30 9.03 2.87 6.72
C GLY A 30 9.38 2.38 5.33
N LYS A 31 8.71 1.31 4.93
CA LYS A 31 8.80 0.77 3.58
C LYS A 31 7.40 0.76 2.99
N VAL A 32 7.31 0.74 1.67
CA VAL A 32 6.01 0.79 1.01
C VAL A 32 5.92 -0.22 -0.12
N VAL A 33 4.74 -0.77 -0.30
CA VAL A 33 4.35 -1.45 -1.52
C VAL A 33 3.38 -0.51 -2.23
N LEU A 34 3.75 -0.10 -3.43
CA LEU A 34 2.92 0.81 -4.22
C LEU A 34 1.99 -0.05 -5.07
N ALA A 35 0.72 -0.07 -4.71
CA ALA A 35 -0.29 -0.87 -5.38
C ALA A 35 -1.10 0.01 -6.30
N ASP A 36 -0.92 -0.14 -7.60
CA ASP A 36 -1.59 0.70 -8.59
C ASP A 36 -1.78 -0.08 -9.87
N VAL A 37 -2.80 0.28 -10.64
CA VAL A 37 -2.99 -0.29 -11.97
C VAL A 37 -2.05 0.38 -12.98
N ASN A 38 -1.61 1.58 -12.71
CA ASN A 38 -0.72 2.31 -13.61
C ASN A 38 0.73 1.90 -13.34
N LYS A 39 1.21 0.97 -14.14
CA LYS A 39 2.55 0.42 -13.99
C LYS A 39 3.62 1.48 -14.17
N GLU A 40 3.46 2.33 -15.18
CA GLU A 40 4.48 3.34 -15.47
C GLU A 40 4.64 4.33 -14.33
N ALA A 41 3.52 4.85 -13.82
CA ALA A 41 3.56 5.80 -12.73
C ALA A 41 4.07 5.14 -11.44
N GLY A 42 3.61 3.93 -11.15
CA GLY A 42 4.03 3.22 -9.94
C GLY A 42 5.51 2.89 -9.94
N GLU A 43 6.03 2.44 -11.09
CA GLU A 43 7.44 2.11 -11.18
C GLU A 43 8.32 3.35 -11.08
N ALA A 44 7.84 4.48 -11.60
CA ALA A 44 8.58 5.72 -11.48
C ALA A 44 8.75 6.14 -10.02
N VAL A 45 7.68 6.03 -9.24
CA VAL A 45 7.75 6.35 -7.81
C VAL A 45 8.62 5.35 -7.07
N ALA A 46 8.52 4.06 -7.41
CA ALA A 46 9.36 3.05 -6.77
C ALA A 46 10.84 3.30 -7.04
N ALA A 47 11.17 3.68 -8.27
CA ALA A 47 12.55 4.00 -8.62
C ALA A 47 13.05 5.22 -7.84
N GLU A 48 12.21 6.20 -7.67
CA GLU A 48 12.54 7.39 -6.89
C GLU A 48 12.86 7.04 -5.43
N LEU A 49 12.08 6.14 -4.84
CA LEU A 49 12.21 5.81 -3.42
C LEU A 49 13.25 4.72 -3.14
N GLY A 50 13.67 4.00 -4.16
CA GLY A 50 14.74 3.03 -4.02
C GLY A 50 14.33 1.76 -3.30
N ALA A 51 15.27 1.23 -2.49
CA ALA A 51 15.10 -0.09 -1.87
C ALA A 51 13.93 -0.15 -0.88
N ALA A 52 13.45 0.98 -0.40
CA ALA A 52 12.35 1.02 0.56
C ALA A 52 10.98 0.87 -0.11
N ALA A 53 10.93 0.83 -1.43
CA ALA A 53 9.66 0.78 -2.16
C ALA A 53 9.68 -0.35 -3.18
N ARG A 54 8.49 -0.94 -3.40
CA ARG A 54 8.28 -1.95 -4.43
C ARG A 54 6.95 -1.66 -5.08
N PHE A 55 6.91 -1.72 -6.41
CA PHE A 55 5.66 -1.58 -7.14
C PHE A 55 5.07 -2.96 -7.40
N VAL A 56 3.76 -3.08 -7.20
CA VAL A 56 3.00 -4.28 -7.56
C VAL A 56 1.77 -3.83 -8.34
N ALA A 57 1.66 -4.28 -9.58
CA ALA A 57 0.48 -3.97 -10.39
C ALA A 57 -0.74 -4.56 -9.70
N THR A 58 -1.68 -3.71 -9.35
CA THR A 58 -2.80 -4.12 -8.50
C THR A 58 -4.09 -3.47 -8.96
N ASP A 59 -5.09 -4.31 -9.17
CA ASP A 59 -6.46 -3.86 -9.38
C ASP A 59 -7.18 -4.00 -8.05
N VAL A 60 -7.46 -2.88 -7.38
CA VAL A 60 -8.07 -2.92 -6.05
C VAL A 60 -9.48 -3.49 -6.03
N THR A 61 -10.10 -3.68 -7.20
CA THR A 61 -11.40 -4.33 -7.29
C THR A 61 -11.26 -5.86 -7.35
N SER A 62 -10.04 -6.36 -7.48
CA SER A 62 -9.74 -7.78 -7.54
C SER A 62 -9.12 -8.23 -6.21
N GLU A 63 -9.80 -9.14 -5.54
CA GLU A 63 -9.32 -9.67 -4.27
C GLU A 63 -7.98 -10.39 -4.43
N GLU A 64 -7.86 -11.15 -5.50
CA GLU A 64 -6.63 -11.88 -5.78
C GLU A 64 -5.46 -10.93 -6.04
N SER A 65 -5.71 -9.86 -6.78
CA SER A 65 -4.69 -8.87 -7.06
C SER A 65 -4.24 -8.18 -5.77
N ALA A 66 -5.19 -7.86 -4.89
CA ALA A 66 -4.87 -7.23 -3.62
C ALA A 66 -4.04 -8.15 -2.73
N LYS A 67 -4.33 -9.45 -2.75
CA LYS A 67 -3.54 -10.42 -1.99
C LYS A 67 -2.08 -10.43 -2.45
N GLY A 68 -1.85 -10.24 -3.73
CA GLY A 68 -0.49 -10.17 -4.26
C GLY A 68 0.28 -8.99 -3.68
N ALA A 69 -0.37 -7.86 -3.54
CA ALA A 69 0.27 -6.69 -2.95
C ALA A 69 0.59 -6.92 -1.47
N PHE A 70 -0.32 -7.54 -0.72
CA PHE A 70 -0.07 -7.85 0.68
C PHE A 70 1.02 -8.90 0.83
N ALA A 71 1.06 -9.90 -0.04
CA ALA A 71 2.11 -10.90 0.00
C ALA A 71 3.47 -10.25 -0.22
N ALA A 72 3.57 -9.32 -1.15
CA ALA A 72 4.81 -8.59 -1.39
C ALA A 72 5.22 -7.80 -0.14
N ALA A 73 4.25 -7.19 0.54
CA ALA A 73 4.54 -6.44 1.75
C ALA A 73 5.09 -7.34 2.85
N LEU A 74 4.52 -8.53 3.00
CA LEU A 74 4.99 -9.47 4.02
C LEU A 74 6.41 -9.96 3.73
N GLU A 75 6.80 -10.00 2.47
CA GLU A 75 8.17 -10.34 2.10
C GLU A 75 9.16 -9.24 2.49
N MET A 76 8.69 -8.00 2.57
CA MET A 76 9.56 -6.88 2.88
C MET A 76 9.73 -6.66 4.37
N GLY A 77 8.83 -7.19 5.18
CA GLY A 77 8.93 -7.02 6.63
C GLY A 77 7.58 -7.09 7.32
N VAL A 78 7.50 -6.45 8.47
CA VAL A 78 6.28 -6.44 9.28
C VAL A 78 5.28 -5.46 8.69
N LEU A 79 4.08 -5.95 8.40
CA LEU A 79 3.03 -5.12 7.84
C LEU A 79 2.51 -4.15 8.89
N GLY A 80 2.59 -2.86 8.60
CA GLY A 80 2.13 -1.81 9.50
C GLY A 80 0.71 -1.36 9.21
N GLY A 81 0.30 -1.43 7.96
CA GLY A 81 -1.05 -1.02 7.61
C GLY A 81 -1.26 -0.83 6.12
N LEU A 82 -2.43 -0.33 5.82
CA LEU A 82 -2.86 -0.08 4.46
C LEU A 82 -3.33 1.38 4.35
N VAL A 83 -2.83 2.09 3.37
CA VAL A 83 -3.29 3.45 3.08
C VAL A 83 -4.02 3.40 1.74
N ASN A 84 -5.29 3.74 1.76
CA ASN A 84 -6.12 3.70 0.55
C ASN A 84 -6.20 5.08 -0.08
N CYS A 85 -5.43 5.28 -1.13
CA CYS A 85 -5.42 6.52 -1.91
C CYS A 85 -6.09 6.35 -3.28
N ALA A 86 -6.53 5.15 -3.59
CA ALA A 86 -7.17 4.90 -4.88
C ALA A 86 -8.55 5.55 -4.97
N GLY A 87 -9.27 5.63 -3.88
CA GLY A 87 -10.52 6.40 -3.81
C GLY A 87 -11.76 5.75 -4.38
N ILE A 88 -11.66 4.60 -5.00
CA ILE A 88 -12.82 4.02 -5.69
C ILE A 88 -13.37 2.76 -5.03
N ALA A 89 -12.54 2.01 -4.36
CA ALA A 89 -13.00 0.82 -3.66
C ALA A 89 -12.51 0.86 -2.24
N PRO A 90 -13.37 0.63 -1.25
CA PRO A 90 -12.91 0.59 0.13
C PRO A 90 -11.93 -0.56 0.29
N ALA A 91 -10.80 -0.29 0.90
CA ALA A 91 -9.78 -1.31 1.12
C ALA A 91 -10.33 -2.48 1.92
N GLU A 92 -11.13 -2.20 2.91
CA GLU A 92 -11.73 -3.24 3.74
C GLU A 92 -12.65 -4.17 2.95
N LYS A 93 -13.22 -3.70 1.85
CA LYS A 93 -14.05 -4.52 0.99
C LYS A 93 -13.21 -5.53 0.23
N VAL A 94 -11.98 -5.18 -0.04
CA VAL A 94 -11.06 -6.04 -0.79
C VAL A 94 -10.37 -7.04 0.13
N VAL A 95 -9.97 -6.61 1.32
CA VAL A 95 -9.16 -7.43 2.23
C VAL A 95 -9.94 -8.12 3.34
N GLY A 96 -11.09 -7.61 3.72
CA GLY A 96 -11.81 -8.07 4.89
C GLY A 96 -12.30 -9.51 4.81
N ARG A 97 -12.37 -10.04 3.62
CA ARG A 97 -12.95 -11.36 3.43
C ARG A 97 -12.09 -12.51 3.86
N ASP A 98 -10.82 -12.30 4.00
CA ASP A 98 -9.90 -13.39 4.28
C ASP A 98 -9.55 -13.54 5.73
N GLY A 99 -10.43 -13.10 6.60
CA GLY A 99 -10.19 -13.17 8.02
C GLY A 99 -9.14 -12.19 8.48
N ALA A 100 -8.86 -11.18 7.68
CA ALA A 100 -7.84 -10.19 8.00
C ALA A 100 -8.43 -9.04 8.81
N HIS A 101 -9.08 -9.36 9.93
CA HIS A 101 -9.71 -8.33 10.75
C HIS A 101 -8.74 -7.25 11.21
N LYS A 102 -7.51 -7.64 11.50
CA LYS A 102 -6.53 -6.66 11.94
C LYS A 102 -6.15 -5.70 10.83
N LEU A 103 -6.03 -6.22 9.62
CA LEU A 103 -5.72 -5.37 8.47
C LEU A 103 -6.88 -4.43 8.16
N GLU A 104 -8.08 -4.91 8.29
CA GLU A 104 -9.25 -4.09 8.10
C GLU A 104 -9.30 -2.94 9.09
N SER A 105 -8.97 -3.21 10.34
CA SER A 105 -8.91 -2.17 11.37
C SER A 105 -7.84 -1.14 11.05
N PHE A 106 -6.68 -1.59 10.60
CA PHE A 106 -5.63 -0.68 10.19
C PHE A 106 -6.08 0.18 9.00
N ALA A 107 -6.74 -0.44 8.04
CA ALA A 107 -7.20 0.30 6.87
C ALA A 107 -8.13 1.44 7.25
N ARG A 108 -9.00 1.21 8.21
CA ARG A 108 -9.90 2.27 8.68
C ARG A 108 -9.18 3.37 9.42
N THR A 109 -8.15 2.99 10.16
CA THR A 109 -7.40 3.94 10.97
C THR A 109 -6.56 4.88 10.12
N ILE A 110 -5.97 4.36 9.05
CA ILE A 110 -5.04 5.14 8.25
C ILE A 110 -5.55 5.44 6.84
N ASN A 111 -6.82 5.22 6.61
CA ASN A 111 -7.42 5.48 5.30
C ASN A 111 -7.51 7.00 5.07
N ILE A 112 -6.87 7.45 3.99
CA ILE A 112 -6.85 8.85 3.61
C ILE A 112 -7.57 8.97 2.28
N ASN A 113 -8.72 9.55 2.28
CA ASN A 113 -9.46 9.73 1.04
C ASN A 113 -9.74 11.19 0.79
#